data_a23f6550ec993f87e2ffda4df5d670c6
#
_entry.id   a23f6550ec993f87e2ffda4df5d670c6
#
_cell.length_a   1.000
_cell.length_b   1.000
_cell.length_c   1.000
_cell.angle_alpha   90.00
_cell.angle_beta   90.00
_cell.angle_gamma   90.00
#
_symmetry.space_group_name_H-M   'P 1'
#
loop_
_entity.id
_entity.type
_entity.pdbx_description
1 polymer ?
#
loop_
_entity_poly.entity_id
_entity_poly.type
_entity_poly.pdbx_seq_one_letter_code
_entity_poly.pdbx_strand_id
1 'polypeptide(L)'
;MQAIQYPLAVGTGTTRIIEAGTGPTVLFSHGLGARADRWRTTVERIADRGYRAIAWDLPGHGFSTREADGPSDVPALAAHALAVMDALGVAEGVAVGTSLGAHIVAYAACSAPQRLRALGLVGALGIVPIDQAVAERISRNVRVSTREQFDGKLRFVLHDPAAVTDALIEEEWRTNTAPGTIAGFARIGEYLTTRIANDYIAAQLKVLFPPDKLLLVWGAEDKAVPLPVAYACREALGEPALAVIPAANHCPYFENPAAFDAALLPFLTHAFAGAA
;
A
#
# COMPACT_ATOMS: atom_id res chain seq x y z
N MET A 1 7.25 2.53 -20.11
CA MET A 1 6.44 3.75 -20.40
C MET A 1 6.66 4.76 -19.29
N GLN A 2 6.69 6.06 -19.61
CA GLN A 2 6.81 7.10 -18.58
C GLN A 2 5.45 7.35 -17.92
N ALA A 3 5.42 7.38 -16.58
CA ALA A 3 4.21 7.67 -15.84
C ALA A 3 3.88 9.17 -15.88
N ILE A 4 2.62 9.50 -16.11
CA ILE A 4 2.06 10.84 -15.92
C ILE A 4 1.53 10.99 -14.50
N GLN A 5 1.39 12.22 -14.01
CA GLN A 5 0.73 12.52 -12.76
C GLN A 5 -0.24 13.69 -12.91
N TYR A 6 -1.35 13.60 -12.21
CA TYR A 6 -2.41 14.61 -12.26
C TYR A 6 -3.29 14.57 -11.00
N PRO A 7 -3.97 15.67 -10.68
CA PRO A 7 -4.99 15.67 -9.63
C PRO A 7 -6.29 15.05 -10.15
N LEU A 8 -6.96 14.26 -9.32
CA LEU A 8 -8.28 13.67 -9.57
C LEU A 8 -9.23 14.11 -8.47
N ALA A 9 -10.39 14.64 -8.83
CA ALA A 9 -11.45 14.93 -7.87
C ALA A 9 -12.09 13.62 -7.37
N VAL A 10 -12.12 13.43 -6.05
CA VAL A 10 -12.72 12.25 -5.39
C VAL A 10 -13.53 12.72 -4.20
N GLY A 11 -14.84 12.54 -4.25
CA GLY A 11 -15.76 13.11 -3.25
C GLY A 11 -15.65 14.63 -3.18
N THR A 12 -15.40 15.17 -2.00
CA THR A 12 -15.19 16.62 -1.75
C THR A 12 -13.73 17.05 -1.90
N GLY A 13 -12.81 16.11 -2.07
CA GLY A 13 -11.38 16.35 -2.09
C GLY A 13 -10.73 16.07 -3.44
N THR A 14 -9.40 16.15 -3.42
CA THR A 14 -8.55 15.85 -4.57
C THR A 14 -7.50 14.83 -4.17
N THR A 15 -7.27 13.85 -5.02
CA THR A 15 -6.23 12.85 -4.88
C THR A 15 -5.24 12.98 -6.04
N ARG A 16 -3.93 12.87 -5.79
CA ARG A 16 -2.95 12.78 -6.86
C ARG A 16 -2.90 11.36 -7.38
N ILE A 17 -2.95 11.22 -8.69
CA ILE A 17 -2.76 9.97 -9.43
C ILE A 17 -1.38 9.96 -10.07
N ILE A 18 -0.75 8.78 -10.10
CA ILE A 18 0.41 8.44 -10.94
C ILE A 18 -0.03 7.26 -11.80
N GLU A 19 -0.01 7.41 -13.12
CA GLU A 19 -0.58 6.43 -14.03
C GLU A 19 0.30 6.23 -15.27
N ALA A 20 0.37 5.00 -15.76
CA ALA A 20 1.01 4.65 -17.03
C ALA A 20 0.31 3.46 -17.69
N GLY A 21 0.43 3.38 -19.01
CA GLY A 21 -0.03 2.26 -19.81
C GLY A 21 -1.54 2.23 -20.06
N THR A 22 -1.95 1.17 -20.75
CA THR A 22 -3.33 0.84 -21.09
C THR A 22 -3.53 -0.67 -20.93
N GLY A 23 -4.77 -1.15 -20.91
CA GLY A 23 -5.09 -2.56 -20.76
C GLY A 23 -5.68 -2.90 -19.39
N PRO A 24 -5.60 -4.15 -18.92
CA PRO A 24 -6.16 -4.55 -17.64
C PRO A 24 -5.58 -3.73 -16.49
N THR A 25 -6.45 -3.28 -15.56
CA THR A 25 -6.04 -2.30 -14.53
C THR A 25 -5.41 -2.95 -13.31
N VAL A 26 -4.23 -2.44 -12.93
CA VAL A 26 -3.53 -2.76 -11.67
C VAL A 26 -3.42 -1.51 -10.82
N LEU A 27 -3.94 -1.57 -9.60
CA LEU A 27 -4.03 -0.48 -8.64
C LEU A 27 -2.97 -0.65 -7.54
N PHE A 28 -2.24 0.41 -7.17
CA PHE A 28 -1.18 0.37 -6.16
C PHE A 28 -1.46 1.34 -5.02
N SER A 29 -1.66 0.81 -3.80
CA SER A 29 -1.88 1.57 -2.57
C SER A 29 -0.63 1.59 -1.71
N HIS A 30 -0.14 2.78 -1.36
CA HIS A 30 1.00 2.94 -0.46
C HIS A 30 0.61 2.80 1.03
N GLY A 31 1.61 2.65 1.89
CA GLY A 31 1.43 2.55 3.35
C GLY A 31 1.38 3.91 4.06
N LEU A 32 1.16 3.87 5.38
CA LEU A 32 1.11 5.05 6.23
C LEU A 32 2.42 5.84 6.20
N GLY A 33 2.31 7.13 5.96
CA GLY A 33 3.43 8.07 5.91
C GLY A 33 4.32 7.90 4.66
N ALA A 34 3.86 7.15 3.65
CA ALA A 34 4.44 7.10 2.32
C ALA A 34 3.57 7.92 1.33
N ARG A 35 3.79 7.77 0.03
CA ARG A 35 3.03 8.41 -1.05
C ARG A 35 3.14 7.59 -2.34
N ALA A 36 2.34 7.94 -3.34
CA ALA A 36 2.29 7.24 -4.63
C ALA A 36 3.64 7.14 -5.34
N ASP A 37 4.59 8.06 -5.09
CA ASP A 37 5.93 8.03 -5.68
C ASP A 37 6.70 6.76 -5.36
N ARG A 38 6.42 6.10 -4.24
CA ARG A 38 7.02 4.79 -3.90
C ARG A 38 6.70 3.73 -4.95
N TRP A 39 5.58 3.86 -5.63
CA TRP A 39 5.13 2.95 -6.68
C TRP A 39 5.48 3.41 -8.10
N ARG A 40 6.00 4.65 -8.30
CA ARG A 40 6.21 5.24 -9.63
C ARG A 40 6.95 4.33 -10.60
N THR A 41 8.10 3.82 -10.20
CA THR A 41 8.90 2.92 -11.05
C THR A 41 8.22 1.57 -11.27
N THR A 42 7.45 1.08 -10.29
CA THR A 42 6.63 -0.13 -10.45
C THR A 42 5.49 0.12 -11.44
N VAL A 43 4.80 1.25 -11.35
CA VAL A 43 3.76 1.67 -12.33
C VAL A 43 4.33 1.65 -13.74
N GLU A 44 5.51 2.23 -13.96
CA GLU A 44 6.17 2.25 -15.27
C GLU A 44 6.52 0.86 -15.78
N ARG A 45 7.11 0.00 -14.91
CA ARG A 45 7.49 -1.37 -15.26
C ARG A 45 6.28 -2.26 -15.58
N ILE A 46 5.19 -2.13 -14.81
CA ILE A 46 3.95 -2.90 -15.03
C ILE A 46 3.24 -2.40 -16.29
N ALA A 47 3.27 -1.11 -16.58
CA ALA A 47 2.77 -0.54 -17.83
C ALA A 47 3.53 -1.07 -19.05
N ASP A 48 4.85 -1.24 -18.97
CA ASP A 48 5.67 -1.85 -20.03
C ASP A 48 5.32 -3.33 -20.32
N ARG A 49 4.54 -3.95 -19.43
CA ARG A 49 4.03 -5.33 -19.59
C ARG A 49 2.58 -5.38 -20.10
N GLY A 50 2.03 -4.24 -20.56
CA GLY A 50 0.70 -4.18 -21.18
C GLY A 50 -0.46 -3.98 -20.23
N TYR A 51 -0.21 -3.52 -18.99
CA TYR A 51 -1.23 -3.19 -18.01
C TYR A 51 -1.45 -1.67 -17.94
N ARG A 52 -2.65 -1.27 -17.51
CA ARG A 52 -2.91 0.08 -17.00
C ARG A 52 -2.55 0.08 -15.51
N ALA A 53 -1.44 0.69 -15.16
CA ALA A 53 -0.93 0.72 -13.80
C ALA A 53 -1.19 2.09 -13.15
N ILE A 54 -1.80 2.10 -11.96
CA ILE A 54 -2.26 3.30 -11.27
C ILE A 54 -1.85 3.27 -9.82
N ALA A 55 -1.18 4.31 -9.34
CA ALA A 55 -0.97 4.57 -7.91
C ALA A 55 -1.62 5.90 -7.54
N TRP A 56 -2.11 6.02 -6.30
CA TRP A 56 -2.69 7.26 -5.79
C TRP A 56 -2.17 7.60 -4.41
N ASP A 57 -2.20 8.89 -4.05
CA ASP A 57 -1.94 9.33 -2.68
C ASP A 57 -3.20 9.12 -1.82
N LEU A 58 -3.05 8.45 -0.69
CA LEU A 58 -4.12 8.32 0.30
C LEU A 58 -4.54 9.70 0.85
N PRO A 59 -5.77 9.87 1.33
CA PRO A 59 -6.18 11.08 2.02
C PRO A 59 -5.19 11.48 3.11
N GLY A 60 -4.84 12.76 3.18
CA GLY A 60 -3.87 13.27 4.13
C GLY A 60 -2.40 12.98 3.80
N HIS A 61 -2.11 12.26 2.72
CA HIS A 61 -0.75 11.92 2.29
C HIS A 61 -0.38 12.63 0.98
N GLY A 62 0.93 12.69 0.72
CA GLY A 62 1.47 13.18 -0.54
C GLY A 62 0.90 14.55 -0.93
N PHE A 63 0.24 14.61 -2.08
CA PHE A 63 -0.41 15.81 -2.60
C PHE A 63 -1.95 15.71 -2.60
N SER A 64 -2.51 14.72 -1.90
CA SER A 64 -3.96 14.61 -1.68
C SER A 64 -4.45 15.60 -0.64
N THR A 65 -5.74 15.91 -0.69
CA THR A 65 -6.41 16.82 0.26
C THR A 65 -6.19 16.36 1.71
N ARG A 66 -5.98 17.34 2.58
CA ARG A 66 -5.73 17.19 4.02
C ARG A 66 -6.84 17.85 4.80
N GLU A 67 -7.94 17.13 4.99
CA GLU A 67 -9.06 17.61 5.81
C GLU A 67 -8.82 17.33 7.29
N ALA A 68 -9.25 18.24 8.14
CA ALA A 68 -9.10 18.10 9.60
C ALA A 68 -9.79 16.80 10.09
N ASP A 69 -10.95 16.48 9.53
CA ASP A 69 -11.76 15.30 9.87
C ASP A 69 -11.73 14.24 8.74
N GLY A 70 -10.70 14.27 7.89
CA GLY A 70 -10.55 13.33 6.77
C GLY A 70 -10.42 11.87 7.22
N PRO A 71 -10.55 10.92 6.28
CA PRO A 71 -10.46 9.49 6.54
C PRO A 71 -9.21 9.12 7.36
N SER A 72 -9.41 8.41 8.48
CA SER A 72 -8.32 8.06 9.40
C SER A 72 -8.42 6.63 9.96
N ASP A 73 -9.37 5.83 9.48
CA ASP A 73 -9.49 4.41 9.73
C ASP A 73 -9.59 3.64 8.42
N VAL A 74 -9.40 2.32 8.49
CA VAL A 74 -9.35 1.48 7.29
C VAL A 74 -10.68 1.43 6.54
N PRO A 75 -11.85 1.32 7.19
CA PRO A 75 -13.13 1.39 6.49
C PRO A 75 -13.28 2.65 5.62
N ALA A 76 -12.97 3.83 6.16
CA ALA A 76 -13.08 5.10 5.42
C ALA A 76 -12.03 5.23 4.31
N LEU A 77 -10.80 4.76 4.55
CA LEU A 77 -9.73 4.74 3.53
C LEU A 77 -10.04 3.73 2.41
N ALA A 78 -10.68 2.60 2.72
CA ALA A 78 -11.12 1.62 1.74
C ALA A 78 -12.28 2.17 0.88
N ALA A 79 -13.23 2.87 1.49
CA ALA A 79 -14.28 3.58 0.75
C ALA A 79 -13.69 4.63 -0.20
N HIS A 80 -12.66 5.37 0.23
CA HIS A 80 -11.94 6.29 -0.65
C HIS A 80 -11.24 5.56 -1.81
N ALA A 81 -10.62 4.39 -1.59
CA ALA A 81 -10.00 3.60 -2.66
C ALA A 81 -11.03 3.17 -3.72
N LEU A 82 -12.23 2.76 -3.31
CA LEU A 82 -13.33 2.46 -4.24
C LEU A 82 -13.81 3.71 -4.99
N ALA A 83 -13.89 4.85 -4.31
CA ALA A 83 -14.25 6.12 -4.95
C ALA A 83 -13.18 6.59 -5.96
N VAL A 84 -11.89 6.32 -5.73
CA VAL A 84 -10.82 6.53 -6.73
C VAL A 84 -11.06 5.67 -7.97
N MET A 85 -11.42 4.39 -7.79
CA MET A 85 -11.76 3.51 -8.92
C MET A 85 -12.95 4.05 -9.72
N ASP A 86 -13.99 4.53 -9.03
CA ASP A 86 -15.17 5.10 -9.68
C ASP A 86 -14.83 6.36 -10.50
N ALA A 87 -14.06 7.27 -9.91
CA ALA A 87 -13.63 8.51 -10.57
C ALA A 87 -12.70 8.26 -11.77
N LEU A 88 -11.98 7.13 -11.79
CA LEU A 88 -11.12 6.70 -12.91
C LEU A 88 -11.86 5.85 -13.96
N GLY A 89 -13.15 5.55 -13.75
CA GLY A 89 -13.91 4.65 -14.61
C GLY A 89 -13.42 3.21 -14.58
N VAL A 90 -12.77 2.77 -13.48
CA VAL A 90 -12.26 1.41 -13.31
C VAL A 90 -13.37 0.55 -12.72
N ALA A 91 -14.02 -0.26 -13.54
CA ALA A 91 -15.08 -1.18 -13.10
C ALA A 91 -14.52 -2.30 -12.21
N GLU A 92 -13.39 -2.89 -12.61
CA GLU A 92 -12.70 -3.94 -11.88
C GLU A 92 -11.18 -3.90 -12.13
N GLY A 93 -10.38 -4.50 -11.25
CA GLY A 93 -8.93 -4.57 -11.40
C GLY A 93 -8.27 -5.52 -10.40
N VAL A 94 -6.95 -5.60 -10.47
CA VAL A 94 -6.12 -6.22 -9.42
C VAL A 94 -5.58 -5.09 -8.53
N ALA A 95 -5.65 -5.24 -7.22
CA ALA A 95 -5.08 -4.26 -6.30
C ALA A 95 -3.86 -4.82 -5.56
N VAL A 96 -2.82 -4.00 -5.47
CA VAL A 96 -1.59 -4.30 -4.74
C VAL A 96 -1.40 -3.21 -3.69
N GLY A 97 -1.30 -3.60 -2.43
CA GLY A 97 -1.11 -2.65 -1.34
C GLY A 97 0.10 -3.00 -0.47
N THR A 98 0.76 -1.99 0.09
CA THR A 98 1.83 -2.19 1.07
C THR A 98 1.42 -1.71 2.46
N SER A 99 1.75 -2.50 3.51
CA SER A 99 1.52 -2.11 4.91
C SER A 99 0.04 -1.78 5.17
N LEU A 100 -0.27 -0.56 5.62
CA LEU A 100 -1.64 -0.04 5.74
C LEU A 100 -2.38 -0.09 4.40
N GLY A 101 -1.70 0.17 3.28
CA GLY A 101 -2.30 0.08 1.94
C GLY A 101 -2.76 -1.33 1.59
N ALA A 102 -2.09 -2.37 2.10
CA ALA A 102 -2.53 -3.75 1.95
C ALA A 102 -3.83 -4.01 2.71
N HIS A 103 -3.95 -3.49 3.93
CA HIS A 103 -5.19 -3.57 4.69
C HIS A 103 -6.34 -2.83 4.00
N ILE A 104 -6.07 -1.62 3.47
CA ILE A 104 -7.05 -0.81 2.74
C ILE A 104 -7.60 -1.57 1.53
N VAL A 105 -6.74 -2.13 0.68
CA VAL A 105 -7.21 -2.86 -0.53
C VAL A 105 -7.89 -4.17 -0.17
N ALA A 106 -7.46 -4.86 0.89
CA ALA A 106 -8.13 -6.06 1.39
C ALA A 106 -9.53 -5.74 1.94
N TYR A 107 -9.67 -4.66 2.71
CA TYR A 107 -10.96 -4.21 3.24
C TYR A 107 -11.89 -3.74 2.12
N ALA A 108 -11.37 -2.99 1.13
CA ALA A 108 -12.12 -2.60 -0.06
C ALA A 108 -12.64 -3.82 -0.85
N ALA A 109 -11.80 -4.85 -0.98
CA ALA A 109 -12.15 -6.10 -1.63
C ALA A 109 -13.27 -6.86 -0.88
N CYS A 110 -13.23 -6.87 0.44
CA CYS A 110 -14.31 -7.47 1.24
C CYS A 110 -15.61 -6.64 1.17
N SER A 111 -15.52 -5.33 1.03
CA SER A 111 -16.68 -4.43 0.93
C SER A 111 -17.34 -4.47 -0.45
N ALA A 112 -16.56 -4.71 -1.51
CA ALA A 112 -17.01 -4.75 -2.91
C ALA A 112 -16.27 -5.83 -3.71
N PRO A 113 -16.50 -7.13 -3.43
CA PRO A 113 -15.67 -8.21 -3.97
C PRO A 113 -15.70 -8.31 -5.50
N GLN A 114 -16.76 -7.84 -6.14
CA GLN A 114 -16.88 -7.79 -7.60
C GLN A 114 -15.97 -6.76 -8.27
N ARG A 115 -15.39 -5.81 -7.50
CA ARG A 115 -14.52 -4.76 -8.01
C ARG A 115 -13.04 -5.18 -8.10
N LEU A 116 -12.65 -6.22 -7.36
CA LEU A 116 -11.26 -6.65 -7.26
C LEU A 116 -11.12 -8.14 -7.61
N ARG A 117 -10.40 -8.45 -8.67
CA ARG A 117 -10.17 -9.81 -9.18
C ARG A 117 -9.22 -10.61 -8.28
N ALA A 118 -8.18 -9.95 -7.80
CA ALA A 118 -7.11 -10.54 -7.01
C ALA A 118 -6.36 -9.46 -6.23
N LEU A 119 -5.62 -9.85 -5.20
CA LEU A 119 -4.90 -8.93 -4.30
C LEU A 119 -3.45 -9.33 -4.11
N GLY A 120 -2.53 -8.36 -4.27
CA GLY A 120 -1.16 -8.42 -3.81
C GLY A 120 -0.99 -7.71 -2.46
N LEU A 121 -0.60 -8.42 -1.43
CA LEU A 121 -0.48 -7.91 -0.06
C LEU A 121 1.00 -7.87 0.33
N VAL A 122 1.59 -6.67 0.37
CA VAL A 122 3.03 -6.45 0.57
C VAL A 122 3.29 -5.95 1.99
N GLY A 123 4.05 -6.70 2.81
CA GLY A 123 4.35 -6.30 4.19
C GLY A 123 3.09 -5.91 4.96
N ALA A 124 2.03 -6.70 4.84
CA ALA A 124 0.66 -6.29 5.15
C ALA A 124 0.41 -6.10 6.65
N LEU A 125 -0.25 -5.00 6.99
CA LEU A 125 -0.88 -4.75 8.29
C LEU A 125 -2.35 -5.18 8.26
N GLY A 126 -2.94 -5.47 9.43
CA GLY A 126 -4.38 -5.57 9.63
C GLY A 126 -5.05 -6.79 9.01
N ILE A 127 -4.32 -7.70 8.38
CA ILE A 127 -4.84 -8.98 7.93
C ILE A 127 -5.06 -9.89 9.15
N VAL A 128 -4.05 -10.02 9.98
CA VAL A 128 -4.07 -10.74 11.26
C VAL A 128 -3.68 -9.80 12.41
N PRO A 129 -3.96 -10.16 13.66
CA PRO A 129 -3.49 -9.39 14.81
C PRO A 129 -1.98 -9.17 14.79
N ILE A 130 -1.56 -7.96 15.14
CA ILE A 130 -0.16 -7.58 15.32
C ILE A 130 0.10 -7.29 16.80
N ASP A 131 1.36 -7.42 17.19
CA ASP A 131 1.79 -7.08 18.53
C ASP A 131 1.53 -5.59 18.81
N GLN A 132 1.01 -5.26 20.01
CA GLN A 132 0.75 -3.88 20.44
C GLN A 132 2.01 -3.01 20.33
N ALA A 133 3.18 -3.57 20.68
CA ALA A 133 4.46 -2.87 20.56
C ALA A 133 4.81 -2.52 19.10
N VAL A 134 4.40 -3.32 18.12
CA VAL A 134 4.56 -3.04 16.70
C VAL A 134 3.65 -1.88 16.29
N ALA A 135 2.38 -1.91 16.68
CA ALA A 135 1.42 -0.83 16.40
C ALA A 135 1.89 0.51 16.98
N GLU A 136 2.35 0.51 18.25
CA GLU A 136 2.88 1.70 18.92
C GLU A 136 4.14 2.24 18.24
N ARG A 137 5.06 1.36 17.79
CA ARG A 137 6.25 1.76 17.04
C ARG A 137 5.89 2.42 15.73
N ILE A 138 4.94 1.86 14.97
CA ILE A 138 4.45 2.46 13.72
C ILE A 138 3.83 3.83 14.02
N SER A 139 2.96 3.92 15.01
CA SER A 139 2.31 5.18 15.42
C SER A 139 3.31 6.27 15.82
N ARG A 140 4.42 5.92 16.48
CA ARG A 140 5.50 6.88 16.78
C ARG A 140 6.26 7.31 15.54
N ASN A 141 6.63 6.36 14.67
CA ASN A 141 7.44 6.61 13.48
C ASN A 141 6.76 7.51 12.43
N VAL A 142 5.44 7.61 12.43
CA VAL A 142 4.71 8.47 11.48
C VAL A 142 4.45 9.88 12.01
N ARG A 143 4.74 10.15 13.29
CA ARG A 143 4.59 11.48 13.91
C ARG A 143 5.90 12.29 13.89
N VAL A 144 6.90 11.82 13.16
CA VAL A 144 8.18 12.55 13.04
C VAL A 144 8.01 13.85 12.27
N SER A 145 8.79 14.87 12.64
CA SER A 145 8.65 16.23 12.12
C SER A 145 9.97 16.89 11.72
N THR A 146 11.12 16.37 12.17
CA THR A 146 12.42 16.94 11.79
C THR A 146 13.08 16.13 10.68
N ARG A 147 13.96 16.79 9.92
CA ARG A 147 14.70 16.16 8.82
C ARG A 147 15.50 14.93 9.29
N GLU A 148 16.14 15.01 10.47
CA GLU A 148 16.92 13.91 11.06
C GLU A 148 16.02 12.71 11.41
N GLN A 149 14.80 12.98 11.89
CA GLN A 149 13.84 11.92 12.18
C GLN A 149 13.36 11.23 10.90
N PHE A 150 13.23 11.97 9.78
CA PHE A 150 12.93 11.37 8.48
C PHE A 150 14.09 10.52 7.95
N ASP A 151 15.35 10.92 8.11
CA ASP A 151 16.50 10.06 7.82
C ASP A 151 16.43 8.75 8.61
N GLY A 152 16.24 8.82 9.91
CA GLY A 152 16.09 7.64 10.76
C GLY A 152 14.92 6.74 10.36
N LYS A 153 13.74 7.33 10.01
CA LYS A 153 12.58 6.60 9.52
C LYS A 153 12.87 5.87 8.21
N LEU A 154 13.52 6.52 7.25
CA LEU A 154 13.86 5.94 5.96
C LEU A 154 14.85 4.78 6.11
N ARG A 155 15.90 4.94 6.92
CA ARG A 155 16.86 3.87 7.25
C ARG A 155 16.24 2.71 8.04
N PHE A 156 15.14 2.95 8.72
CA PHE A 156 14.39 1.88 9.39
C PHE A 156 13.57 1.04 8.42
N VAL A 157 12.98 1.65 7.36
CA VAL A 157 12.08 0.97 6.41
C VAL A 157 12.76 0.51 5.13
N LEU A 158 13.97 0.97 4.82
CA LEU A 158 14.77 0.56 3.67
C LEU A 158 15.97 -0.29 4.12
N HIS A 159 16.31 -1.32 3.34
CA HIS A 159 17.40 -2.24 3.62
C HIS A 159 18.75 -1.61 3.29
N ASP A 160 18.89 -1.05 2.09
CA ASP A 160 20.13 -0.44 1.63
C ASP A 160 20.24 1.03 2.11
N PRO A 161 21.20 1.35 2.98
CA PRO A 161 21.45 2.74 3.39
C PRO A 161 21.76 3.71 2.24
N ALA A 162 22.29 3.21 1.12
CA ALA A 162 22.61 4.03 -0.05
C ALA A 162 21.35 4.51 -0.79
N ALA A 163 20.23 3.81 -0.64
CA ALA A 163 18.93 4.25 -1.17
C ALA A 163 18.36 5.47 -0.41
N VAL A 164 18.88 5.77 0.79
CA VAL A 164 18.44 6.90 1.61
C VAL A 164 19.28 8.13 1.24
N THR A 165 18.94 8.78 0.15
CA THR A 165 19.63 9.97 -0.36
C THR A 165 19.13 11.24 0.34
N ASP A 166 19.95 12.31 0.34
CA ASP A 166 19.55 13.62 0.85
C ASP A 166 18.30 14.17 0.14
N ALA A 167 18.19 13.93 -1.17
CA ALA A 167 17.01 14.33 -1.94
C ALA A 167 15.74 13.60 -1.46
N LEU A 168 15.84 12.30 -1.21
CA LEU A 168 14.72 11.52 -0.69
C LEU A 168 14.30 11.97 0.71
N ILE A 169 15.26 12.24 1.60
CA ILE A 169 15.00 12.74 2.95
C ILE A 169 14.29 14.10 2.88
N GLU A 170 14.81 15.01 2.07
CA GLU A 170 14.26 16.36 1.90
C GLU A 170 12.83 16.33 1.38
N GLU A 171 12.58 15.52 0.36
CA GLU A 171 11.27 15.38 -0.25
C GLU A 171 10.25 14.76 0.71
N GLU A 172 10.62 13.69 1.44
CA GLU A 172 9.78 13.07 2.45
C GLU A 172 9.47 14.05 3.60
N TRP A 173 10.48 14.76 4.07
CA TRP A 173 10.33 15.74 5.14
C TRP A 173 9.35 16.85 4.73
N ARG A 174 9.59 17.52 3.61
CA ARG A 174 8.73 18.63 3.15
C ARG A 174 7.30 18.20 2.90
N THR A 175 7.11 17.03 2.26
CA THR A 175 5.79 16.54 1.94
C THR A 175 5.02 16.12 3.20
N ASN A 176 5.69 15.40 4.11
CA ASN A 176 5.03 14.85 5.28
C ASN A 176 4.96 15.83 6.47
N THR A 177 5.58 17.01 6.38
CA THR A 177 5.39 18.12 7.34
C THR A 177 4.48 19.23 6.79
N ALA A 178 3.91 19.06 5.62
CA ALA A 178 2.91 20.01 5.10
C ALA A 178 1.74 20.17 6.07
N PRO A 179 1.11 21.34 6.14
CA PRO A 179 0.03 21.63 7.08
C PRO A 179 -1.07 20.56 7.07
N GLY A 180 -1.47 20.06 8.23
CA GLY A 180 -2.49 19.02 8.41
C GLY A 180 -1.97 17.58 8.34
N THR A 181 -0.81 17.31 7.74
CA THR A 181 -0.29 15.94 7.55
C THR A 181 -0.02 15.22 8.88
N ILE A 182 0.75 15.85 9.78
CA ILE A 182 1.11 15.23 11.06
C ILE A 182 -0.13 14.93 11.91
N ALA A 183 -1.13 15.82 11.90
CA ALA A 183 -2.39 15.60 12.61
C ALA A 183 -3.18 14.43 11.99
N GLY A 184 -3.24 14.33 10.67
CA GLY A 184 -3.83 13.19 9.98
C GLY A 184 -3.13 11.86 10.32
N PHE A 185 -1.81 11.84 10.28
CA PHE A 185 -1.02 10.66 10.66
C PHE A 185 -1.19 10.28 12.14
N ALA A 186 -1.35 11.27 13.02
CA ALA A 186 -1.62 11.02 14.43
C ALA A 186 -2.96 10.30 14.64
N ARG A 187 -4.02 10.69 13.92
CA ARG A 187 -5.32 10.01 13.98
C ARG A 187 -5.25 8.58 13.46
N ILE A 188 -4.55 8.34 12.34
CA ILE A 188 -4.34 6.98 11.83
C ILE A 188 -3.50 6.17 12.83
N GLY A 189 -2.45 6.75 13.40
CA GLY A 189 -1.63 6.10 14.43
C GLY A 189 -2.42 5.75 15.70
N GLU A 190 -3.37 6.59 16.10
CA GLU A 190 -4.31 6.30 17.19
C GLU A 190 -5.24 5.13 16.83
N TYR A 191 -5.82 5.15 15.63
CA TYR A 191 -6.62 4.03 15.13
C TYR A 191 -5.85 2.70 15.19
N LEU A 192 -4.59 2.69 14.72
CA LEU A 192 -3.74 1.48 14.74
C LEU A 192 -3.49 0.94 16.15
N THR A 193 -3.46 1.80 17.17
CA THR A 193 -3.16 1.40 18.56
C THR A 193 -4.41 1.08 19.38
N THR A 194 -5.58 1.56 18.97
CA THR A 194 -6.80 1.48 19.80
C THR A 194 -7.96 0.75 19.14
N ARG A 195 -8.08 0.77 17.81
CA ARG A 195 -9.29 0.30 17.12
C ARG A 195 -9.05 -0.68 15.97
N ILE A 196 -7.82 -0.89 15.50
CA ILE A 196 -7.51 -1.79 14.38
C ILE A 196 -8.05 -3.21 14.59
N ALA A 197 -8.15 -3.65 15.85
CA ALA A 197 -8.66 -4.97 16.20
C ALA A 197 -10.12 -5.22 15.74
N ASN A 198 -10.90 -4.16 15.52
CA ASN A 198 -12.26 -4.25 15.02
C ASN A 198 -12.32 -4.54 13.51
N ASP A 199 -11.21 -4.32 12.81
CA ASP A 199 -11.14 -4.34 11.35
C ASP A 199 -10.16 -5.38 10.81
N TYR A 200 -9.75 -6.39 11.62
CA TYR A 200 -8.98 -7.52 11.11
C TYR A 200 -9.81 -8.33 10.12
N ILE A 201 -9.24 -8.63 8.96
CA ILE A 201 -10.00 -9.01 7.76
C ILE A 201 -9.76 -10.44 7.28
N ALA A 202 -8.82 -11.21 7.89
CA ALA A 202 -8.40 -12.52 7.38
C ALA A 202 -9.57 -13.49 7.18
N ALA A 203 -10.49 -13.59 8.15
CA ALA A 203 -11.60 -14.53 8.08
C ALA A 203 -12.55 -14.23 6.91
N GLN A 204 -12.89 -12.95 6.71
CA GLN A 204 -13.77 -12.52 5.62
C GLN A 204 -13.05 -12.64 4.27
N LEU A 205 -11.79 -12.24 4.20
CA LEU A 205 -10.98 -12.28 2.98
C LEU A 205 -10.80 -13.72 2.48
N LYS A 206 -10.53 -14.67 3.38
CA LYS A 206 -10.42 -16.12 3.07
C LYS A 206 -11.70 -16.69 2.44
N VAL A 207 -12.87 -16.21 2.85
CA VAL A 207 -14.16 -16.68 2.30
C VAL A 207 -14.39 -16.12 0.89
N LEU A 208 -13.99 -14.87 0.64
CA LEU A 208 -14.29 -14.18 -0.61
C LEU A 208 -13.21 -14.38 -1.69
N PHE A 209 -11.97 -14.59 -1.27
CA PHE A 209 -10.83 -14.72 -2.16
C PHE A 209 -10.10 -16.06 -1.91
N PRO A 210 -10.21 -17.03 -2.82
CA PRO A 210 -9.45 -18.27 -2.72
C PRO A 210 -7.94 -17.99 -2.82
N PRO A 211 -7.07 -18.91 -2.34
CA PRO A 211 -5.63 -18.70 -2.24
C PRO A 211 -4.94 -18.29 -3.54
N ASP A 212 -5.41 -18.75 -4.69
CA ASP A 212 -4.88 -18.41 -6.01
C ASP A 212 -5.17 -16.96 -6.45
N LYS A 213 -6.10 -16.28 -5.78
CA LYS A 213 -6.39 -14.84 -5.95
C LYS A 213 -5.65 -13.95 -4.97
N LEU A 214 -4.77 -14.51 -4.14
CA LEU A 214 -4.00 -13.79 -3.14
C LEU A 214 -2.50 -14.04 -3.35
N LEU A 215 -1.70 -12.98 -3.36
CA LEU A 215 -0.25 -13.03 -3.34
C LEU A 215 0.27 -12.27 -2.12
N LEU A 216 1.00 -12.94 -1.25
CA LEU A 216 1.74 -12.30 -0.17
C LEU A 216 3.17 -12.02 -0.62
N VAL A 217 3.66 -10.80 -0.37
CA VAL A 217 5.06 -10.43 -0.67
C VAL A 217 5.67 -9.78 0.56
N TRP A 218 6.86 -10.23 0.95
CA TRP A 218 7.55 -9.70 2.14
C TRP A 218 9.02 -9.52 1.88
N GLY A 219 9.60 -8.43 2.40
CA GLY A 219 11.05 -8.32 2.50
C GLY A 219 11.60 -9.29 3.55
N ALA A 220 12.71 -9.96 3.26
CA ALA A 220 13.33 -10.90 4.19
C ALA A 220 13.77 -10.21 5.49
N GLU A 221 14.14 -8.92 5.41
CA GLU A 221 14.62 -8.09 6.50
C GLU A 221 13.59 -7.06 6.97
N ASP A 222 12.29 -7.29 6.75
CA ASP A 222 11.23 -6.33 7.13
C ASP A 222 11.21 -6.07 8.64
N LYS A 223 11.62 -4.84 9.01
CA LYS A 223 11.67 -4.36 10.41
C LYS A 223 10.37 -3.69 10.83
N ALA A 224 9.55 -3.25 9.89
CA ALA A 224 8.30 -2.57 10.20
C ALA A 224 7.18 -3.58 10.52
N VAL A 225 6.99 -4.56 9.63
CA VAL A 225 6.07 -5.69 9.84
C VAL A 225 6.89 -6.98 9.70
N PRO A 226 7.35 -7.58 10.82
CA PRO A 226 8.30 -8.68 10.78
C PRO A 226 7.79 -9.92 10.04
N LEU A 227 8.71 -10.65 9.40
CA LEU A 227 8.41 -11.84 8.58
C LEU A 227 7.50 -12.90 9.25
N PRO A 228 7.54 -13.15 10.58
CA PRO A 228 6.56 -14.03 11.22
C PRO A 228 5.09 -13.64 10.98
N VAL A 229 4.80 -12.37 10.78
CA VAL A 229 3.44 -11.90 10.43
C VAL A 229 3.04 -12.40 9.03
N ALA A 230 3.99 -12.51 8.09
CA ALA A 230 3.72 -13.09 6.77
C ALA A 230 3.26 -14.55 6.86
N TYR A 231 3.90 -15.34 7.71
CA TYR A 231 3.52 -16.74 7.92
C TYR A 231 2.15 -16.86 8.59
N ALA A 232 1.86 -16.01 9.58
CA ALA A 232 0.53 -15.94 10.20
C ALA A 232 -0.55 -15.52 9.19
N CYS A 233 -0.28 -14.53 8.33
CA CYS A 233 -1.19 -14.15 7.25
C CYS A 233 -1.44 -15.32 6.29
N ARG A 234 -0.38 -16.02 5.89
CA ARG A 234 -0.46 -17.17 4.97
C ARG A 234 -1.35 -18.27 5.52
N GLU A 235 -1.13 -18.68 6.76
CA GLU A 235 -1.95 -19.69 7.45
C GLU A 235 -3.42 -19.24 7.54
N ALA A 236 -3.66 -18.01 8.02
CA ALA A 236 -5.00 -17.48 8.22
C ALA A 236 -5.79 -17.37 6.90
N LEU A 237 -5.11 -17.10 5.78
CA LEU A 237 -5.71 -16.93 4.45
C LEU A 237 -5.83 -18.24 3.65
N GLY A 238 -5.43 -19.39 4.21
CA GLY A 238 -5.56 -20.69 3.53
C GLY A 238 -4.43 -21.00 2.55
N GLU A 239 -3.21 -20.61 2.91
CA GLU A 239 -1.96 -20.96 2.21
C GLU A 239 -1.79 -20.33 0.80
N PRO A 240 -2.10 -19.04 0.59
CA PRO A 240 -1.76 -18.37 -0.66
C PRO A 240 -0.24 -18.39 -0.93
N ALA A 241 0.14 -18.08 -2.16
CA ALA A 241 1.55 -17.91 -2.50
C ALA A 241 2.20 -16.80 -1.64
N LEU A 242 3.39 -17.09 -1.11
CA LEU A 242 4.22 -16.14 -0.36
C LEU A 242 5.58 -16.01 -1.05
N ALA A 243 5.91 -14.81 -1.49
CA ALA A 243 7.22 -14.46 -1.99
C ALA A 243 7.99 -13.68 -0.92
N VAL A 244 9.10 -14.26 -0.43
CA VAL A 244 10.04 -13.59 0.48
C VAL A 244 11.18 -13.04 -0.36
N ILE A 245 11.30 -11.71 -0.41
CA ILE A 245 12.23 -11.00 -1.28
C ILE A 245 13.55 -10.73 -0.53
N PRO A 246 14.67 -11.31 -0.98
CA PRO A 246 15.97 -11.10 -0.35
C PRO A 246 16.48 -9.68 -0.56
N ALA A 247 17.35 -9.21 0.33
CA ALA A 247 17.93 -7.87 0.32
C ALA A 247 16.86 -6.77 0.21
N ALA A 248 15.76 -6.95 0.94
CA ALA A 248 14.67 -6.00 0.99
C ALA A 248 14.06 -5.96 2.41
N ASN A 249 13.76 -4.76 2.86
CA ASN A 249 13.07 -4.48 4.10
C ASN A 249 11.55 -4.30 3.82
N HIS A 250 10.98 -3.16 4.16
CA HIS A 250 9.53 -2.94 4.10
C HIS A 250 8.99 -2.55 2.71
N CYS A 251 9.88 -2.20 1.77
CA CYS A 251 9.51 -1.74 0.43
C CYS A 251 10.12 -2.62 -0.69
N PRO A 252 9.88 -3.95 -0.73
CA PRO A 252 10.54 -4.86 -1.66
C PRO A 252 10.35 -4.48 -3.14
N TYR A 253 9.23 -3.86 -3.50
CA TYR A 253 8.94 -3.34 -4.84
C TYR A 253 9.84 -2.17 -5.27
N PHE A 254 10.41 -1.46 -4.30
CA PHE A 254 11.34 -0.35 -4.47
C PHE A 254 12.80 -0.81 -4.33
N GLU A 255 13.07 -1.73 -3.40
CA GLU A 255 14.41 -2.15 -2.97
C GLU A 255 14.98 -3.26 -3.87
N ASN A 256 14.16 -4.23 -4.25
CA ASN A 256 14.54 -5.32 -5.16
C ASN A 256 13.47 -5.52 -6.25
N PRO A 257 13.35 -4.57 -7.18
CA PRO A 257 12.28 -4.56 -8.17
C PRO A 257 12.26 -5.79 -9.07
N ALA A 258 13.42 -6.37 -9.38
CA ALA A 258 13.48 -7.56 -10.23
C ALA A 258 12.86 -8.79 -9.56
N ALA A 259 13.18 -9.03 -8.28
CA ALA A 259 12.59 -10.13 -7.52
C ALA A 259 11.09 -9.89 -7.23
N PHE A 260 10.71 -8.64 -6.98
CA PHE A 260 9.30 -8.27 -6.83
C PHE A 260 8.50 -8.53 -8.11
N ASP A 261 9.00 -8.09 -9.26
CA ASP A 261 8.34 -8.29 -10.56
C ASP A 261 8.27 -9.78 -10.92
N ALA A 262 9.28 -10.57 -10.57
CA ALA A 262 9.27 -12.03 -10.79
C ALA A 262 8.16 -12.74 -10.00
N ALA A 263 7.76 -12.20 -8.85
CA ALA A 263 6.62 -12.72 -8.08
C ALA A 263 5.29 -12.16 -8.59
N LEU A 264 5.23 -10.86 -8.91
CA LEU A 264 3.98 -10.18 -9.26
C LEU A 264 3.49 -10.50 -10.67
N LEU A 265 4.36 -10.57 -11.68
CA LEU A 265 3.93 -10.70 -13.08
C LEU A 265 3.20 -12.03 -13.39
N PRO A 266 3.65 -13.19 -12.92
CA PRO A 266 2.89 -14.44 -13.10
C PRO A 266 1.52 -14.39 -12.41
N PHE A 267 1.45 -13.77 -11.23
CA PHE A 267 0.20 -13.57 -10.50
C PHE A 267 -0.78 -12.68 -11.29
N LEU A 268 -0.32 -11.56 -11.86
CA LEU A 268 -1.16 -10.70 -12.70
C LEU A 268 -1.65 -11.44 -13.94
N THR A 269 -0.77 -12.21 -14.60
CA THR A 269 -1.14 -13.01 -15.77
C THR A 269 -2.25 -14.00 -15.42
N HIS A 270 -2.15 -14.69 -14.28
CA HIS A 270 -3.18 -15.60 -13.78
C HIS A 270 -4.49 -14.87 -13.45
N ALA A 271 -4.41 -13.75 -12.74
CA ALA A 271 -5.59 -12.98 -12.29
C ALA A 271 -6.42 -12.42 -13.46
N PHE A 272 -5.78 -12.14 -14.59
CA PHE A 272 -6.45 -11.63 -15.79
C PHE A 272 -6.68 -12.72 -16.85
N ALA A 273 -6.28 -13.98 -16.62
CA ALA A 273 -6.58 -15.08 -17.52
C ALA A 273 -8.11 -15.26 -17.64
N GLY A 274 -8.63 -15.20 -18.88
CA GLY A 274 -10.08 -15.30 -19.16
C GLY A 274 -10.85 -13.96 -19.10
N ALA A 275 -10.17 -12.82 -18.94
CA ALA A 275 -10.73 -11.49 -19.12
C ALA A 275 -10.53 -11.05 -20.58
N ALA A 276 -11.30 -11.63 -21.50
CA ALA A 276 -11.37 -11.24 -22.91
C ALA A 276 -12.81 -10.85 -23.25
#